data_4ccb90d753f5634ae0f9f7015a1896db
#
_entry.id   4ccb90d753f5634ae0f9f7015a1896db
#
_cell.length_a   1.000
_cell.length_b   1.000
_cell.length_c   1.000
_cell.angle_alpha   90.00
_cell.angle_beta   90.00
_cell.angle_gamma   90.00
#
_symmetry.space_group_name_H-M   'P 1'
#
loop_
_entity.id
_entity.type
_entity.pdbx_description
1 polymer ?
#
loop_
_entity_poly.entity_id
_entity_poly.type
_entity_poly.pdbx_seq_one_letter_code
_entity_poly.pdbx_strand_id
1 'polypeptide(L)'
;LISGVVVNTCGYIRQEGYESFKHVAKAFDVDIIIVLDSEWLATKLISDLPSVKVITLPKSGGVVPKDAAKDKFRENKIREYFYGPRNNICPHVFTIDFSDVKLYKIGA
;
A
#
# COMPACT_ATOMS: atom_id res chain seq x y z
N LEU A 1 20.81 6.60 2.87
CA LEU A 1 19.91 7.62 3.50
C LEU A 1 20.32 7.77 4.98
N ILE A 2 20.64 8.97 5.43
CA ILE A 2 21.10 9.24 6.83
C ILE A 2 19.97 8.95 7.84
N SER A 3 18.71 9.15 7.45
CA SER A 3 17.54 9.03 8.33
C SER A 3 16.74 7.71 8.15
N GLY A 4 17.16 6.85 7.24
CA GLY A 4 16.45 5.62 6.94
C GLY A 4 15.23 5.81 6.04
N VAL A 5 14.43 4.76 5.89
CA VAL A 5 13.20 4.71 5.08
C VAL A 5 12.11 4.01 5.87
N VAL A 6 10.90 4.51 5.79
CA VAL A 6 9.70 3.85 6.29
C VAL A 6 8.86 3.38 5.10
N VAL A 7 8.63 2.08 5.01
CA VAL A 7 7.80 1.47 3.96
C VAL A 7 6.43 1.14 4.55
N ASN A 8 5.40 1.87 4.11
CA ASN A 8 4.02 1.55 4.46
C ASN A 8 3.46 0.56 3.44
N THR A 9 3.05 -0.62 3.90
CA THR A 9 2.57 -1.70 3.04
C THR A 9 1.05 -1.70 2.88
N CYS A 10 0.56 -2.33 1.83
CA CYS A 10 -0.86 -2.62 1.70
C CYS A 10 -1.31 -3.72 2.68
N GLY A 11 -2.61 -3.76 3.00
CA GLY A 11 -3.18 -4.78 3.89
C GLY A 11 -3.31 -6.18 3.28
N TYR A 12 -2.81 -6.42 2.07
CA TYR A 12 -2.82 -7.74 1.43
C TYR A 12 -1.65 -8.58 1.93
N ILE A 13 -1.89 -9.34 2.99
CA ILE A 13 -0.87 -10.11 3.74
C ILE A 13 -1.05 -11.63 3.61
N ARG A 14 -1.87 -12.10 2.67
CA ARG A 14 -2.12 -13.53 2.44
C ARG A 14 -1.60 -13.96 1.06
N GLN A 15 -1.24 -15.23 0.95
CA GLN A 15 -0.79 -15.84 -0.31
C GLN A 15 0.29 -15.01 -1.03
N GLU A 16 0.03 -14.59 -2.26
CA GLU A 16 0.95 -13.81 -3.10
C GLU A 16 1.33 -12.47 -2.48
N GLY A 17 0.41 -11.85 -1.75
CA GLY A 17 0.68 -10.60 -1.03
C GLY A 17 1.73 -10.77 0.06
N TYR A 18 1.72 -11.92 0.74
CA TYR A 18 2.74 -12.26 1.73
C TYR A 18 4.12 -12.50 1.08
N GLU A 19 4.17 -13.17 -0.05
CA GLU A 19 5.43 -13.38 -0.80
C GLU A 19 5.99 -12.04 -1.31
N SER A 20 5.13 -11.17 -1.84
CA SER A 20 5.51 -9.81 -2.24
C SER A 20 6.06 -9.01 -1.06
N PHE A 21 5.43 -9.12 0.10
CA PHE A 21 5.90 -8.47 1.33
C PHE A 21 7.31 -8.95 1.73
N LYS A 22 7.56 -10.27 1.72
CA LYS A 22 8.89 -10.82 2.01
C LYS A 22 9.94 -10.34 0.98
N HIS A 23 9.54 -10.27 -0.28
CA HIS A 23 10.42 -9.76 -1.33
C HIS A 23 10.82 -8.29 -1.07
N VAL A 24 9.85 -7.46 -0.73
CA VAL A 24 10.10 -6.05 -0.38
C VAL A 24 11.02 -5.95 0.84
N ALA A 25 10.75 -6.71 1.90
CA ALA A 25 11.57 -6.70 3.10
C ALA A 25 13.04 -7.04 2.81
N LYS A 26 13.28 -8.02 1.93
CA LYS A 26 14.63 -8.39 1.49
C LYS A 26 15.26 -7.36 0.55
N ALA A 27 14.50 -6.85 -0.42
CA ALA A 27 14.99 -5.91 -1.41
C ALA A 27 15.43 -4.57 -0.82
N PHE A 28 14.78 -4.14 0.26
CA PHE A 28 15.12 -2.91 0.99
C PHE A 28 16.01 -3.14 2.21
N ASP A 29 16.45 -4.38 2.44
CA ASP A 29 17.28 -4.76 3.60
C ASP A 29 16.72 -4.20 4.92
N VAL A 30 15.47 -4.57 5.20
CA VAL A 30 14.68 -4.00 6.29
C VAL A 30 15.21 -4.50 7.64
N ASP A 31 15.51 -3.60 8.55
CA ASP A 31 15.97 -3.92 9.91
C ASP A 31 14.82 -4.30 10.85
N ILE A 32 13.69 -3.61 10.73
CA ILE A 32 12.56 -3.74 11.65
C ILE A 32 11.25 -3.83 10.88
N ILE A 33 10.41 -4.79 11.27
CA ILE A 33 9.02 -4.91 10.81
C ILE A 33 8.09 -4.66 11.97
N ILE A 34 7.15 -3.74 11.83
CA ILE A 34 6.10 -3.47 12.79
C ILE A 34 4.81 -4.13 12.32
N VAL A 35 4.29 -5.06 13.10
CA VAL A 35 3.02 -5.75 12.83
C VAL A 35 1.93 -5.18 13.72
N LEU A 36 0.83 -4.75 13.12
CA LEU A 36 -0.31 -4.19 13.84
C LEU A 36 -1.41 -5.24 14.00
N ASP A 37 -1.72 -5.61 15.25
CA ASP A 37 -2.88 -6.41 15.63
C ASP A 37 -2.98 -7.79 14.91
N SER A 38 -1.85 -8.46 14.67
CA SER A 38 -1.81 -9.76 14.01
C SER A 38 -0.67 -10.64 14.52
N GLU A 39 -0.92 -11.39 15.58
CA GLU A 39 0.05 -12.33 16.14
C GLU A 39 0.45 -13.43 15.14
N TRP A 40 -0.53 -13.93 14.37
CA TRP A 40 -0.27 -14.91 13.30
C TRP A 40 0.77 -14.42 12.32
N LEU A 41 0.63 -13.18 11.84
CA LEU A 41 1.57 -12.58 10.89
C LEU A 41 2.95 -12.40 11.52
N ALA A 42 3.00 -11.93 12.77
CA ALA A 42 4.25 -11.74 13.48
C ALA A 42 5.02 -13.07 13.65
N THR A 43 4.34 -14.14 14.09
CA THR A 43 4.94 -15.47 14.24
C THR A 43 5.48 -15.99 12.92
N LYS A 44 4.73 -15.83 11.85
CA LYS A 44 5.15 -16.26 10.52
C LYS A 44 6.36 -15.47 10.00
N LEU A 45 6.39 -14.17 10.22
CA LEU A 45 7.51 -13.31 9.82
C LEU A 45 8.79 -13.62 10.62
N ILE A 46 8.69 -13.88 11.91
CA ILE A 46 9.83 -14.30 12.75
C ILE A 46 10.44 -15.60 12.20
N SER A 47 9.59 -16.54 11.77
CA SER A 47 10.06 -17.81 11.19
C SER A 47 10.72 -17.61 9.81
N ASP A 48 10.11 -16.80 8.95
CA ASP A 48 10.53 -16.67 7.55
C ASP A 48 11.65 -15.64 7.34
N LEU A 49 11.82 -14.69 8.27
CA LEU A 49 12.82 -13.60 8.23
C LEU A 49 13.58 -13.50 9.56
N PRO A 50 14.40 -14.49 9.93
CA PRO A 50 15.05 -14.53 11.25
C PRO A 50 16.07 -13.41 11.48
N SER A 51 16.55 -12.76 10.42
CA SER A 51 17.47 -11.61 10.50
C SER A 51 16.78 -10.28 10.78
N VAL A 52 15.44 -10.22 10.65
CA VAL A 52 14.68 -8.99 10.80
C VAL A 52 14.00 -8.94 12.17
N LYS A 53 14.11 -7.81 12.84
CA LYS A 53 13.42 -7.62 14.12
C LYS A 53 11.94 -7.37 13.91
N VAL A 54 11.08 -8.28 14.38
CA VAL A 54 9.62 -8.13 14.32
C VAL A 54 9.09 -7.60 15.65
N ILE A 55 8.29 -6.54 15.61
CA ILE A 55 7.65 -5.91 16.77
C ILE A 55 6.15 -5.92 16.55
N THR A 56 5.39 -6.44 17.50
CA THR A 56 3.93 -6.43 17.47
C THR A 56 3.41 -5.26 18.30
N LEU A 57 2.52 -4.48 17.71
CA LEU A 57 1.83 -3.39 18.38
C LEU A 57 0.32 -3.58 18.30
N PRO A 58 -0.42 -3.16 19.32
CA PRO A 58 -1.88 -3.15 19.26
C PRO A 58 -2.38 -2.13 18.24
N LYS A 59 -3.56 -2.36 17.71
CA LYS A 59 -4.25 -1.43 16.84
C LYS A 59 -4.65 -0.17 17.61
N SER A 60 -4.44 0.98 17.03
CA SER A 60 -4.87 2.25 17.64
C SER A 60 -6.39 2.28 17.82
N GLY A 61 -6.86 2.74 19.00
CA GLY A 61 -8.29 2.95 19.25
C GLY A 61 -8.94 4.02 18.37
N GLY A 62 -8.13 4.85 17.68
CA GLY A 62 -8.61 5.86 16.72
C GLY A 62 -8.75 5.37 15.28
N VAL A 63 -8.74 4.06 15.04
CA VAL A 63 -8.99 3.52 13.69
C VAL A 63 -10.42 3.81 13.26
N VAL A 64 -10.56 4.67 12.25
CA VAL A 64 -11.87 4.99 11.66
C VAL A 64 -12.26 3.87 10.68
N PRO A 65 -13.49 3.33 10.77
CA PRO A 65 -13.99 2.35 9.81
C PRO A 65 -13.98 2.91 8.38
N LYS A 66 -13.98 2.01 7.40
CA LYS A 66 -14.26 2.40 6.01
C LYS A 66 -15.70 2.90 5.92
N ASP A 67 -15.87 4.16 5.56
CA ASP A 67 -17.17 4.76 5.32
C ASP A 67 -17.18 5.56 4.00
N ALA A 68 -18.36 5.96 3.57
CA ALA A 68 -18.53 6.74 2.34
C ALA A 68 -17.81 8.10 2.38
N ALA A 69 -17.63 8.69 3.56
CA ALA A 69 -16.90 9.96 3.72
C ALA A 69 -15.41 9.77 3.41
N LYS A 70 -14.84 8.64 3.81
CA LYS A 70 -13.44 8.29 3.54
C LYS A 70 -13.19 8.02 2.06
N ASP A 71 -14.14 7.37 1.39
CA ASP A 71 -14.03 7.11 -0.04
C ASP A 71 -14.15 8.42 -0.83
N LYS A 72 -15.07 9.29 -0.45
CA LYS A 72 -15.19 10.64 -1.03
C LYS A 72 -13.94 11.51 -0.78
N PHE A 73 -13.33 11.39 0.39
CA PHE A 73 -12.06 12.08 0.67
C PHE A 73 -10.95 11.63 -0.27
N ARG A 74 -10.82 10.31 -0.51
CA ARG A 74 -9.83 9.74 -1.45
C ARG A 74 -10.09 10.17 -2.88
N GLU A 75 -11.35 10.13 -3.31
CA GLU A 75 -11.77 10.60 -4.62
C GLU A 75 -11.42 12.08 -4.82
N ASN A 76 -11.71 12.92 -3.82
CA ASN A 76 -11.34 14.32 -3.86
C ASN A 76 -9.83 14.53 -3.96
N LYS A 77 -9.01 13.74 -3.25
CA LYS A 77 -7.55 13.82 -3.34
C LYS A 77 -7.02 13.46 -4.72
N ILE A 78 -7.60 12.44 -5.37
CA ILE A 78 -7.28 12.09 -6.75
C ILE A 78 -7.69 13.22 -7.69
N ARG A 79 -8.89 13.77 -7.49
CA ARG A 79 -9.36 14.90 -8.28
C ARG A 79 -8.48 16.13 -8.12
N GLU A 80 -8.10 16.49 -6.90
CA GLU A 80 -7.18 17.59 -6.61
C GLU A 80 -5.82 17.42 -7.30
N TYR A 81 -5.33 16.20 -7.40
CA TYR A 81 -4.08 15.91 -8.09
C TYR A 81 -4.14 16.28 -9.59
N PHE A 82 -5.24 15.94 -10.27
CA PHE A 82 -5.37 16.20 -11.70
C PHE A 82 -5.86 17.61 -12.03
N TYR A 83 -6.74 18.16 -11.22
CA TYR A 83 -7.42 19.44 -11.51
C TYR A 83 -6.98 20.60 -10.61
N GLY A 84 -6.20 20.30 -9.58
CA GLY A 84 -5.81 21.26 -8.55
C GLY A 84 -6.90 21.46 -7.49
N PRO A 85 -6.53 21.97 -6.31
CA PRO A 85 -7.47 22.19 -5.19
C PRO A 85 -8.57 23.19 -5.49
N ARG A 86 -8.39 24.06 -6.49
CA ARG A 86 -9.35 25.06 -6.95
C ARG A 86 -9.84 24.82 -8.40
N ASN A 87 -9.65 23.61 -8.92
CA ASN A 87 -9.89 23.28 -10.34
C ASN A 87 -9.17 24.25 -11.31
N ASN A 88 -7.98 24.65 -10.94
CA ASN A 88 -7.17 25.60 -11.72
C ASN A 88 -6.07 24.92 -12.56
N ILE A 89 -6.03 23.61 -12.56
CA ILE A 89 -5.15 22.79 -13.40
C ILE A 89 -5.98 22.04 -14.41
N CYS A 90 -5.52 22.04 -15.66
CA CYS A 90 -6.14 21.28 -16.72
C CYS A 90 -5.23 20.13 -17.11
N PRO A 91 -5.62 18.86 -16.85
CA PRO A 91 -4.81 17.73 -17.25
C PRO A 91 -4.76 17.59 -18.76
N HIS A 92 -3.64 17.11 -19.26
CA HIS A 92 -3.56 16.68 -20.66
C HIS A 92 -4.48 15.47 -20.88
N VAL A 93 -5.43 15.60 -21.78
CA VAL A 93 -6.37 14.55 -22.13
C VAL A 93 -6.13 14.14 -23.58
N PHE A 94 -6.00 12.86 -23.78
CA PHE A 94 -5.91 12.24 -25.10
C PHE A 94 -7.08 11.27 -25.26
N THR A 95 -7.85 11.45 -26.30
CA THR A 95 -8.98 10.57 -26.61
C THR A 95 -8.56 9.58 -27.69
N ILE A 96 -8.79 8.29 -27.44
CA ILE A 96 -8.48 7.21 -28.36
C ILE A 96 -9.70 6.30 -28.47
N ASP A 97 -9.97 5.81 -29.67
CA ASP A 97 -11.05 4.86 -29.89
C ASP A 97 -10.75 3.53 -29.20
N PHE A 98 -11.75 2.94 -28.59
CA PHE A 98 -11.58 1.69 -27.84
C PHE A 98 -11.13 0.53 -28.75
N SER A 99 -11.46 0.57 -30.03
CA SER A 99 -10.98 -0.36 -31.06
C SER A 99 -9.46 -0.34 -31.25
N ASP A 100 -8.82 0.78 -30.96
CA ASP A 100 -7.38 0.99 -31.15
C ASP A 100 -6.56 0.59 -29.91
N VAL A 101 -7.25 0.18 -28.85
CA VAL A 101 -6.63 -0.22 -27.57
C VAL A 101 -6.77 -1.72 -27.33
N LYS A 102 -5.67 -2.36 -26.94
CA LYS A 102 -5.67 -3.75 -26.46
C LYS A 102 -5.42 -3.77 -24.96
N LEU A 103 -6.37 -4.28 -24.19
CA LEU A 103 -6.26 -4.44 -22.75
C LEU A 103 -5.83 -5.86 -22.41
N TYR A 104 -4.75 -5.99 -21.67
CA TYR A 104 -4.23 -7.28 -21.20
C TYR A 104 -4.32 -7.35 -19.68
N LYS A 105 -4.85 -8.48 -19.17
CA LYS A 105 -4.81 -8.80 -17.75
C LYS A 105 -3.65 -9.76 -17.51
N ILE A 106 -2.74 -9.40 -16.60
CA ILE A 106 -1.64 -10.25 -16.19
C ILE A 106 -2.10 -11.15 -15.04
N GLY A 107 -1.76 -12.44 -15.08
CA GLY A 107 -2.04 -13.37 -13.98
C GLY A 107 -3.48 -13.89 -13.95
N ALA A 108 -4.11 -14.09 -15.06
CA ALA A 108 -5.40 -14.82 -15.16
C ALA A 108 -5.16 -16.30 -15.36
#